data_3fbdedced6bd64b738a5c64349dd14b7
#
_entry.id   3fbdedced6bd64b738a5c64349dd14b7
#
_cell.length_a   1.000
_cell.length_b   1.000
_cell.length_c   1.000
_cell.angle_alpha   90.00
_cell.angle_beta   90.00
_cell.angle_gamma   90.00
#
_symmetry.space_group_name_H-M   'P 1'
#
loop_
_entity.id
_entity.type
_entity.pdbx_description
1 polymer ?
#
loop_
_entity_poly.entity_id
_entity_poly.type
_entity_poly.pdbx_seq_one_letter_code
_entity_poly.pdbx_strand_id
1 'polypeptide(L)'
;MGWHPYDLDHLAQEIVLRARKRDSDTLNQAFKMRAACAYGLERFWGEHLRLADKEIEKAAFVADVWKAFVGIIHKSGSGIELPGTMLSNKANEAEIQTVAQQIWNLSLEEHQVCLAVLASLCDSVVWWTQRLKVPKRGED
;
A
#
# COMPACT_ATOMS: atom_id res chain seq x y z
N MET A 1 15.76 -12.89 11.56
CA MET A 1 14.56 -12.82 12.16
C MET A 1 13.51 -11.96 11.51
N GLY A 2 12.41 -12.37 11.31
CA GLY A 2 11.37 -11.70 10.58
C GLY A 2 10.86 -10.41 11.24
N TRP A 3 9.75 -9.96 10.78
CA TRP A 3 9.10 -8.75 11.28
C TRP A 3 8.32 -9.03 12.57
N HIS A 4 8.03 -7.98 13.31
CA HIS A 4 7.20 -8.04 14.50
C HIS A 4 5.84 -7.41 14.24
N PRO A 5 4.72 -7.98 14.76
CA PRO A 5 3.40 -7.38 14.59
C PRO A 5 3.32 -5.93 15.07
N TYR A 6 4.10 -5.57 16.08
CA TYR A 6 4.14 -4.19 16.61
C TYR A 6 4.64 -3.19 15.58
N ASP A 7 5.58 -3.63 14.72
CA ASP A 7 6.11 -2.75 13.68
C ASP A 7 5.04 -2.42 12.65
N LEU A 8 4.16 -3.37 12.33
CA LEU A 8 3.05 -3.14 11.41
C LEU A 8 2.11 -2.07 11.95
N ASP A 9 1.74 -2.17 13.22
CA ASP A 9 0.85 -1.18 13.84
C ASP A 9 1.49 0.20 13.87
N HIS A 10 2.76 0.27 14.19
CA HIS A 10 3.50 1.52 14.24
C HIS A 10 3.54 2.19 12.87
N LEU A 11 3.90 1.41 11.86
CA LEU A 11 3.95 1.89 10.47
C LEU A 11 2.57 2.32 10.00
N ALA A 12 1.55 1.51 10.30
CA ALA A 12 0.18 1.81 9.89
C ALA A 12 -0.32 3.10 10.53
N GLN A 13 -0.05 3.31 11.81
CA GLN A 13 -0.44 4.54 12.48
C GLN A 13 0.19 5.76 11.82
N GLU A 14 1.49 5.70 11.55
CA GLU A 14 2.20 6.80 10.89
C GLU A 14 1.62 7.10 9.52
N ILE A 15 1.33 6.06 8.75
CA ILE A 15 0.77 6.20 7.41
C ILE A 15 -0.61 6.87 7.47
N VAL A 16 -1.47 6.39 8.37
CA VAL A 16 -2.84 6.91 8.49
C VAL A 16 -2.82 8.36 8.99
N LEU A 17 -1.99 8.68 9.98
CA LEU A 17 -1.86 10.06 10.46
C LEU A 17 -1.38 11.00 9.36
N ARG A 18 -0.44 10.54 8.55
CA ARG A 18 0.07 11.32 7.42
C ARG A 18 -1.02 11.56 6.38
N ALA A 19 -1.79 10.53 6.06
CA ALA A 19 -2.91 10.65 5.12
C ALA A 19 -3.98 11.59 5.65
N ARG A 20 -4.33 11.46 6.92
CA ARG A 20 -5.32 12.31 7.58
C ARG A 20 -4.89 13.77 7.55
N LYS A 21 -3.60 14.04 7.76
CA LYS A 21 -3.06 15.39 7.74
C LYS A 21 -3.13 16.02 6.36
N ARG A 22 -2.95 15.22 5.30
CA ARG A 22 -3.08 15.71 3.92
C ARG A 22 -4.54 16.02 3.58
N ASP A 23 -5.42 15.05 3.82
CA ASP A 23 -6.84 15.15 3.50
C ASP A 23 -7.58 14.00 4.18
N SER A 24 -8.36 14.32 5.24
CA SER A 24 -9.07 13.30 6.00
C SER A 24 -10.08 12.51 5.17
N ASP A 25 -10.56 13.08 4.07
CA ASP A 25 -11.53 12.39 3.20
C ASP A 25 -10.90 11.21 2.46
N THR A 26 -9.57 11.16 2.36
CA THR A 26 -8.89 10.06 1.68
C THR A 26 -8.80 8.80 2.52
N LEU A 27 -9.11 8.86 3.82
CA LEU A 27 -8.94 7.71 4.71
C LEU A 27 -9.77 6.49 4.29
N ASN A 28 -10.90 6.72 3.61
CA ASN A 28 -11.72 5.62 3.10
C ASN A 28 -10.98 4.75 2.08
N GLN A 29 -9.90 5.26 1.49
CA GLN A 29 -9.07 4.48 0.57
C GLN A 29 -8.47 3.24 1.26
N ALA A 30 -8.33 3.24 2.58
CA ALA A 30 -7.82 2.10 3.33
C ALA A 30 -8.62 0.82 3.04
N PHE A 31 -9.94 0.92 2.99
CA PHE A 31 -10.81 -0.23 2.72
C PHE A 31 -10.60 -0.76 1.30
N LYS A 32 -10.43 0.13 0.34
CA LYS A 32 -10.18 -0.24 -1.05
C LYS A 32 -8.82 -0.91 -1.21
N MET A 33 -7.80 -0.41 -0.50
CA MET A 33 -6.49 -1.02 -0.51
C MET A 33 -6.53 -2.44 0.04
N ARG A 34 -7.23 -2.65 1.15
CA ARG A 34 -7.35 -4.00 1.72
C ARG A 34 -8.08 -4.94 0.76
N ALA A 35 -9.15 -4.46 0.15
CA ALA A 35 -9.90 -5.25 -0.82
C ALA A 35 -9.04 -5.62 -2.03
N ALA A 36 -8.18 -4.71 -2.49
CA ALA A 36 -7.31 -4.95 -3.63
C ALA A 36 -6.34 -6.11 -3.39
N CYS A 37 -5.95 -6.36 -2.13
CA CYS A 37 -5.05 -7.46 -1.80
C CYS A 37 -5.58 -8.81 -2.27
N ALA A 38 -6.90 -8.98 -2.35
CA ALA A 38 -7.49 -10.23 -2.82
C ALA A 38 -7.16 -10.55 -4.29
N TYR A 39 -6.76 -9.55 -5.04
CA TYR A 39 -6.50 -9.68 -6.48
C TYR A 39 -5.00 -9.71 -6.84
N GLY A 40 -4.12 -9.65 -5.84
CA GLY A 40 -2.68 -9.78 -6.02
C GLY A 40 -1.91 -8.47 -5.90
N LEU A 41 -0.59 -8.61 -5.83
CA LEU A 41 0.32 -7.47 -5.64
C LEU A 41 0.23 -6.47 -6.79
N GLU A 42 0.16 -6.97 -8.02
CA GLU A 42 0.13 -6.12 -9.20
C GLU A 42 -1.13 -5.28 -9.27
N ARG A 43 -2.25 -5.78 -8.75
CA ARG A 43 -3.49 -5.01 -8.70
C ARG A 43 -3.39 -3.87 -7.69
N PHE A 44 -2.77 -4.15 -6.55
CA PHE A 44 -2.52 -3.12 -5.55
C PHE A 44 -1.61 -2.03 -6.11
N TRP A 45 -0.47 -2.44 -6.66
CA TRP A 45 0.48 -1.51 -7.26
C TRP A 45 -0.15 -0.72 -8.40
N GLY A 46 -0.89 -1.40 -9.25
CA GLY A 46 -1.50 -0.81 -10.45
C GLY A 46 -2.54 0.26 -10.14
N GLU A 47 -3.18 0.19 -8.98
CA GLU A 47 -4.19 1.18 -8.62
C GLU A 47 -3.60 2.59 -8.52
N HIS A 48 -2.33 2.70 -8.15
CA HIS A 48 -1.65 3.99 -8.11
C HIS A 48 -1.59 4.66 -9.50
N LEU A 49 -1.47 3.87 -10.55
CA LEU A 49 -1.44 4.40 -11.92
C LEU A 49 -2.67 5.26 -12.20
N ARG A 50 -3.83 4.78 -11.77
CA ARG A 50 -5.09 5.46 -11.97
C ARG A 50 -5.24 6.70 -11.10
N LEU A 51 -4.79 6.61 -9.86
CA LEU A 51 -4.99 7.66 -8.86
C LEU A 51 -4.01 8.83 -9.00
N ALA A 52 -2.81 8.57 -9.49
CA ALA A 52 -1.68 9.50 -9.39
C ALA A 52 -1.94 10.90 -9.96
N ASP A 53 -2.72 11.00 -11.04
CA ASP A 53 -2.97 12.29 -11.69
C ASP A 53 -4.31 12.91 -11.33
N LYS A 54 -5.24 12.11 -10.83
CA LYS A 54 -6.61 12.58 -10.57
C LYS A 54 -6.90 12.77 -9.10
N GLU A 55 -6.37 11.90 -8.25
CA GLU A 55 -6.64 11.90 -6.82
C GLU A 55 -5.33 11.78 -6.07
N ILE A 56 -4.58 12.88 -6.07
CA ILE A 56 -3.19 12.94 -5.59
C ILE A 56 -3.05 12.46 -4.14
N GLU A 57 -3.96 12.86 -3.27
CA GLU A 57 -3.90 12.48 -1.86
C GLU A 57 -4.16 10.99 -1.66
N LYS A 58 -5.09 10.42 -2.42
CA LYS A 58 -5.34 8.98 -2.39
C LYS A 58 -4.14 8.21 -2.94
N ALA A 59 -3.54 8.71 -4.01
CA ALA A 59 -2.33 8.11 -4.57
C ALA A 59 -1.18 8.14 -3.56
N ALA A 60 -1.03 9.25 -2.84
CA ALA A 60 0.01 9.36 -1.81
C ALA A 60 -0.21 8.34 -0.69
N PHE A 61 -1.45 8.11 -0.29
CA PHE A 61 -1.78 7.10 0.72
C PHE A 61 -1.39 5.70 0.23
N VAL A 62 -1.78 5.35 -0.99
CA VAL A 62 -1.41 4.06 -1.60
C VAL A 62 0.11 3.92 -1.69
N ALA A 63 0.81 4.98 -2.12
CA ALA A 63 2.27 4.96 -2.22
C ALA A 63 2.94 4.76 -0.87
N ASP A 64 2.43 5.40 0.18
CA ASP A 64 2.99 5.25 1.53
C ASP A 64 2.86 3.80 2.02
N VAL A 65 1.70 3.17 1.78
CA VAL A 65 1.49 1.77 2.15
C VAL A 65 2.44 0.86 1.37
N TRP A 66 2.54 1.06 0.06
CA TRP A 66 3.43 0.25 -0.77
C TRP A 66 4.89 0.38 -0.34
N LYS A 67 5.36 1.60 -0.09
CA LYS A 67 6.74 1.84 0.35
C LYS A 67 7.03 1.19 1.70
N ALA A 68 6.09 1.28 2.64
CA ALA A 68 6.24 0.61 3.94
C ALA A 68 6.32 -0.90 3.77
N PHE A 69 5.47 -1.46 2.91
CA PHE A 69 5.46 -2.88 2.58
C PHE A 69 6.80 -3.32 1.99
N VAL A 70 7.30 -2.61 0.99
CA VAL A 70 8.60 -2.91 0.38
C VAL A 70 9.70 -2.87 1.44
N GLY A 71 9.65 -1.87 2.33
CA GLY A 71 10.62 -1.75 3.42
C GLY A 71 10.57 -2.94 4.38
N ILE A 72 9.39 -3.44 4.71
CA ILE A 72 9.22 -4.61 5.57
C ILE A 72 9.86 -5.84 4.92
N ILE A 73 9.55 -6.08 3.66
CA ILE A 73 10.09 -7.23 2.93
C ILE A 73 11.62 -7.13 2.84
N HIS A 74 12.15 -5.95 2.56
CA HIS A 74 13.59 -5.75 2.48
C HIS A 74 14.26 -6.07 3.83
N LYS A 75 13.70 -5.59 4.93
CA LYS A 75 14.25 -5.80 6.28
C LYS A 75 14.13 -7.24 6.74
N SER A 76 13.23 -8.01 6.16
CA SER A 76 13.02 -9.41 6.56
C SER A 76 14.21 -10.31 6.26
N GLY A 77 15.10 -9.87 5.39
CA GLY A 77 16.26 -10.69 4.97
C GLY A 77 15.89 -11.84 4.04
N SER A 78 14.67 -11.82 3.48
CA SER A 78 14.19 -12.90 2.60
C SER A 78 14.90 -12.96 1.26
N GLY A 79 15.55 -11.86 0.85
CA GLY A 79 16.14 -11.74 -0.48
C GLY A 79 15.14 -11.43 -1.58
N ILE A 80 13.86 -11.27 -1.23
CA ILE A 80 12.82 -10.91 -2.20
C ILE A 80 12.99 -9.44 -2.57
N GLU A 81 13.07 -9.17 -3.87
CA GLU A 81 13.19 -7.82 -4.38
C GLU A 81 11.86 -7.36 -4.99
N LEU A 82 11.37 -6.23 -4.52
CA LEU A 82 10.14 -5.62 -4.99
C LEU A 82 10.44 -4.22 -5.52
N PRO A 83 9.73 -3.79 -6.59
CA PRO A 83 9.90 -2.43 -7.08
C PRO A 83 9.35 -1.44 -6.08
N GLY A 84 10.17 -0.47 -5.69
CA GLY A 84 9.71 0.63 -4.83
C GLY A 84 9.07 1.76 -5.60
N THR A 85 9.13 1.72 -6.92
CA THR A 85 8.69 2.80 -7.78
C THR A 85 7.17 2.79 -7.97
N MET A 86 6.55 3.94 -7.71
CA MET A 86 5.14 4.16 -8.01
C MET A 86 5.04 5.10 -9.22
N LEU A 87 4.20 4.74 -10.15
CA LEU A 87 4.08 5.44 -11.42
C LEU A 87 2.66 5.99 -11.62
N SER A 88 2.52 6.95 -12.55
CA SER A 88 1.22 7.39 -13.02
C SER A 88 0.92 6.73 -14.36
N ASN A 89 -0.33 6.79 -14.81
CA ASN A 89 -0.72 6.24 -16.11
C ASN A 89 -0.14 7.04 -17.29
N LYS A 90 0.47 8.18 -17.01
CA LYS A 90 1.18 9.00 -18.01
C LYS A 90 2.65 8.63 -18.14
N ALA A 91 3.14 7.71 -17.29
CA ALA A 91 4.51 7.25 -17.38
C ALA A 91 4.73 6.52 -18.71
N ASN A 92 6.01 6.41 -19.09
CA ASN A 92 6.39 5.69 -20.29
C ASN A 92 5.91 4.24 -20.20
N GLU A 93 5.31 3.72 -21.29
CA GLU A 93 4.80 2.35 -21.34
C GLU A 93 5.87 1.33 -20.97
N ALA A 94 7.09 1.53 -21.46
CA ALA A 94 8.20 0.62 -21.15
C ALA A 94 8.53 0.60 -19.66
N GLU A 95 8.44 1.74 -18.98
CA GLU A 95 8.64 1.80 -17.52
C GLU A 95 7.55 1.02 -16.79
N ILE A 96 6.29 1.24 -17.19
CA ILE A 96 5.15 0.53 -16.59
C ILE A 96 5.33 -0.97 -16.74
N GLN A 97 5.67 -1.42 -17.94
CA GLN A 97 5.89 -2.84 -18.23
C GLN A 97 7.05 -3.40 -17.39
N THR A 98 8.14 -2.66 -17.27
CA THR A 98 9.31 -3.10 -16.52
C THR A 98 8.97 -3.30 -15.04
N VAL A 99 8.28 -2.34 -14.42
CA VAL A 99 7.94 -2.44 -13.00
C VAL A 99 6.92 -3.56 -12.78
N ALA A 100 5.89 -3.65 -13.62
CA ALA A 100 4.91 -4.73 -13.52
C ALA A 100 5.57 -6.11 -13.67
N GLN A 101 6.54 -6.23 -14.57
CA GLN A 101 7.25 -7.48 -14.80
C GLN A 101 8.06 -7.90 -13.57
N GLN A 102 8.62 -6.96 -12.84
CA GLN A 102 9.34 -7.27 -11.60
C GLN A 102 8.42 -7.95 -10.58
N ILE A 103 7.17 -7.52 -10.51
CA ILE A 103 6.18 -8.14 -9.62
C ILE A 103 5.81 -9.55 -10.14
N TRP A 104 5.57 -9.68 -11.44
CA TRP A 104 5.19 -10.96 -12.05
C TRP A 104 6.31 -11.98 -12.02
N ASN A 105 7.57 -11.55 -11.93
CA ASN A 105 8.71 -12.46 -11.88
C ASN A 105 8.90 -13.13 -10.52
N LEU A 106 8.17 -12.72 -9.50
CA LEU A 106 8.21 -13.40 -8.21
C LEU A 106 7.72 -14.84 -8.36
N SER A 107 8.37 -15.77 -7.64
CA SER A 107 7.86 -17.14 -7.59
C SER A 107 6.50 -17.15 -6.90
N LEU A 108 5.76 -18.24 -7.05
CA LEU A 108 4.48 -18.40 -6.39
C LEU A 108 4.61 -18.24 -4.87
N GLU A 109 5.62 -18.87 -4.29
CA GLU A 109 5.87 -18.79 -2.84
C GLU A 109 6.20 -17.37 -2.40
N GLU A 110 7.07 -16.69 -3.15
CA GLU A 110 7.43 -15.29 -2.85
C GLU A 110 6.19 -14.39 -2.94
N HIS A 111 5.39 -14.59 -3.97
CA HIS A 111 4.17 -13.82 -4.16
C HIS A 111 3.21 -14.02 -2.98
N GLN A 112 3.03 -15.27 -2.54
CA GLN A 112 2.15 -15.59 -1.41
C GLN A 112 2.63 -14.96 -0.11
N VAL A 113 3.93 -15.02 0.17
CA VAL A 113 4.51 -14.41 1.37
C VAL A 113 4.31 -12.90 1.35
N CYS A 114 4.65 -12.27 0.23
CA CYS A 114 4.52 -10.83 0.08
C CYS A 114 3.07 -10.38 0.23
N LEU A 115 2.15 -11.12 -0.39
CA LEU A 115 0.73 -10.78 -0.31
C LEU A 115 0.20 -10.90 1.12
N ALA A 116 0.64 -11.91 1.87
CA ALA A 116 0.25 -12.06 3.27
C ALA A 116 0.73 -10.88 4.11
N VAL A 117 1.95 -10.41 3.89
CA VAL A 117 2.51 -9.25 4.59
C VAL A 117 1.73 -7.98 4.24
N LEU A 118 1.50 -7.77 2.95
CA LEU A 118 0.74 -6.59 2.48
C LEU A 118 -0.67 -6.59 3.06
N ALA A 119 -1.35 -7.74 3.05
CA ALA A 119 -2.69 -7.84 3.61
C ALA A 119 -2.70 -7.53 5.11
N SER A 120 -1.70 -8.02 5.85
CA SER A 120 -1.58 -7.74 7.28
C SER A 120 -1.34 -6.26 7.55
N LEU A 121 -0.49 -5.62 6.74
CA LEU A 121 -0.25 -4.18 6.86
C LEU A 121 -1.55 -3.41 6.57
N CYS A 122 -2.27 -3.80 5.53
CA CYS A 122 -3.55 -3.16 5.18
C CYS A 122 -4.60 -3.37 6.28
N ASP A 123 -4.63 -4.53 6.93
CA ASP A 123 -5.53 -4.75 8.06
C ASP A 123 -5.24 -3.77 9.19
N SER A 124 -3.96 -3.52 9.49
CA SER A 124 -3.57 -2.54 10.49
C SER A 124 -3.93 -1.12 10.05
N VAL A 125 -3.75 -0.81 8.77
CA VAL A 125 -4.14 0.50 8.22
C VAL A 125 -5.65 0.72 8.35
N VAL A 126 -6.45 -0.30 8.06
CA VAL A 126 -7.91 -0.22 8.22
C VAL A 126 -8.27 0.01 9.68
N TRP A 127 -7.63 -0.74 10.59
CA TRP A 127 -7.88 -0.60 12.02
C TRP A 127 -7.64 0.84 12.51
N TRP A 128 -6.48 1.41 12.14
CA TRP A 128 -6.13 2.79 12.50
C TRP A 128 -7.04 3.81 11.83
N THR A 129 -7.43 3.56 10.56
CA THR A 129 -8.38 4.42 9.85
C THR A 129 -9.68 4.55 10.61
N GLN A 130 -10.20 3.44 11.11
CA GLN A 130 -11.46 3.45 11.88
C GLN A 130 -11.34 4.25 13.18
N ARG A 131 -10.17 4.32 13.78
CA ARG A 131 -9.94 5.07 15.03
C ARG A 131 -9.64 6.54 14.78
N LEU A 132 -9.00 6.85 13.66
CA LEU A 132 -8.54 8.20 13.36
C LEU A 132 -9.41 8.94 12.36
N LYS A 133 -10.39 8.27 11.79
CA LYS A 133 -11.31 8.88 10.85
C LYS A 133 -12.09 10.01 11.52
N VAL A 134 -12.05 11.18 10.87
CA VAL A 134 -12.81 12.34 11.36
C VAL A 134 -14.25 12.20 10.86
N PRO A 135 -15.25 12.24 11.76
CA PRO A 135 -16.64 12.19 11.33
C PRO A 135 -16.96 13.36 10.41
N LYS A 136 -17.81 13.10 9.43
CA LYS A 136 -18.32 14.18 8.59
C LYS A 136 -19.22 15.07 9.43
N ARG A 137 -19.31 16.34 9.04
CA ARG A 137 -20.18 17.29 9.72
C ARG A 137 -21.62 16.78 9.73
N GLY A 138 -22.21 16.65 10.92
CA GLY A 138 -23.56 16.14 11.08
C GLY A 138 -23.65 14.63 11.34
N GLU A 139 -22.53 13.93 11.34
CA GLU A 139 -22.47 12.53 11.75
C GLU A 139 -22.03 12.45 13.20
N ASP A 140 -22.81 11.84 14.01
CA ASP A 140 -22.49 11.66 15.44
C ASP A 140 -22.69 10.20 15.86
#